data_7a2f2fd0e6118877452ac850523c52e3
#
_entry.id   7a2f2fd0e6118877452ac850523c52e3
#
_cell.length_a   1.000
_cell.length_b   1.000
_cell.length_c   1.000
_cell.angle_alpha   90.00
_cell.angle_beta   90.00
_cell.angle_gamma   90.00
#
_symmetry.space_group_name_H-M   'P 1'
#
loop_
_entity.id
_entity.type
_entity.pdbx_description
1 polymer ?
#
loop_
_entity_poly.entity_id
_entity_poly.type
_entity_poly.pdbx_seq_one_letter_code
_entity_poly.pdbx_strand_id
1 'polypeptide(L)'
;MQARDIMTSPAITVTAGTHIPELARLMRVNQISGLPVVDEAGQLLGIVTDHDLIKRNAPVREPRYFSVLSGVIPLNLEEYRNYRDQLRHTMAVTAADLIEPGVLSITPDTPLEEAMEMMLDPLVTMLPVVEDEQVVGVVTRTNLVRLVERLEGAVDPEKQEAAVEDRLLT
;
A
#
# COMPACT_ATOMS: atom_id res chain seq x y z
N MET A 1 15.34 13.84 -9.33
CA MET A 1 15.48 12.57 -8.58
C MET A 1 14.54 11.54 -9.16
N GLN A 2 14.88 10.27 -9.04
CA GLN A 2 14.09 9.15 -9.57
C GLN A 2 13.79 8.15 -8.45
N ALA A 3 12.85 7.22 -8.69
CA ALA A 3 12.46 6.19 -7.72
C ALA A 3 13.65 5.38 -7.19
N ARG A 4 14.62 5.05 -8.06
CA ARG A 4 15.87 4.34 -7.68
C ARG A 4 16.70 5.05 -6.62
N ASP A 5 16.61 6.38 -6.53
CA ASP A 5 17.42 7.19 -5.60
C ASP A 5 16.92 7.07 -4.16
N ILE A 6 15.65 6.64 -3.97
CA ILE A 6 14.98 6.59 -2.67
C ILE A 6 14.40 5.23 -2.32
N MET A 7 14.22 4.32 -3.30
CA MET A 7 13.62 3.01 -3.08
C MET A 7 14.41 2.18 -2.07
N THR A 8 13.74 1.27 -1.38
CA THR A 8 14.37 0.19 -0.64
C THR A 8 14.59 -0.98 -1.60
N SER A 9 15.83 -1.38 -1.81
CA SER A 9 16.23 -2.49 -2.66
C SER A 9 17.28 -3.36 -1.93
N PRO A 10 17.21 -4.71 -2.04
CA PRO A 10 16.14 -5.46 -2.69
C PRO A 10 14.82 -5.38 -1.92
N ALA A 11 13.70 -5.54 -2.62
CA ALA A 11 12.39 -5.64 -1.98
C ALA A 11 12.25 -6.98 -1.23
N ILE A 12 11.59 -6.95 -0.07
CA ILE A 12 11.13 -8.18 0.58
C ILE A 12 9.82 -8.57 -0.11
N THR A 13 9.82 -9.68 -0.82
CA THR A 13 8.67 -10.20 -1.57
C THR A 13 8.18 -11.52 -0.98
N VAL A 14 6.94 -11.88 -1.28
CA VAL A 14 6.32 -13.15 -0.91
C VAL A 14 5.63 -13.77 -2.12
N THR A 15 5.29 -15.05 -2.04
CA THR A 15 4.52 -15.73 -3.10
C THR A 15 3.03 -15.75 -2.78
N ALA A 16 2.22 -16.03 -3.79
CA ALA A 16 0.76 -16.16 -3.65
C ALA A 16 0.34 -17.20 -2.60
N GLY A 17 1.13 -18.27 -2.42
CA GLY A 17 0.89 -19.33 -1.43
C GLY A 17 1.34 -19.00 0.01
N THR A 18 1.96 -17.85 0.26
CA THR A 18 2.42 -17.48 1.60
C THR A 18 1.24 -17.31 2.55
N HIS A 19 1.27 -18.00 3.68
CA HIS A 19 0.21 -17.98 4.69
C HIS A 19 0.17 -16.67 5.49
N ILE A 20 -1.04 -16.28 5.92
CA ILE A 20 -1.29 -15.05 6.69
C ILE A 20 -0.37 -14.86 7.91
N PRO A 21 -0.13 -15.88 8.78
CA PRO A 21 0.77 -15.70 9.91
C PRO A 21 2.20 -15.32 9.51
N GLU A 22 2.67 -15.85 8.38
CA GLU A 22 4.00 -15.52 7.85
C GLU A 22 4.05 -14.09 7.29
N LEU A 23 3.01 -13.64 6.58
CA LEU A 23 2.89 -12.25 6.13
C LEU A 23 2.98 -11.29 7.33
N ALA A 24 2.18 -11.53 8.36
CA ALA A 24 2.18 -10.73 9.58
C ALA A 24 3.56 -10.74 10.29
N ARG A 25 4.23 -11.91 10.33
CA ARG A 25 5.56 -12.06 10.90
C ARG A 25 6.59 -11.23 10.14
N LEU A 26 6.59 -11.31 8.80
CA LEU A 26 7.52 -10.57 7.94
C LEU A 26 7.32 -9.06 8.09
N MET A 27 6.08 -8.58 8.08
CA MET A 27 5.77 -7.16 8.28
C MET A 27 6.28 -6.67 9.65
N ARG A 28 6.01 -7.41 10.71
CA ARG A 28 6.44 -7.05 12.08
C ARG A 28 7.94 -7.07 12.26
N VAL A 29 8.64 -8.11 11.79
CA VAL A 29 10.09 -8.28 11.99
C VAL A 29 10.86 -7.22 11.21
N ASN A 30 10.41 -6.91 9.99
CA ASN A 30 11.08 -5.94 9.13
C ASN A 30 10.54 -4.50 9.27
N GLN A 31 9.53 -4.29 10.13
CA GLN A 31 8.88 -2.98 10.35
C GLN A 31 8.37 -2.35 9.05
N ILE A 32 7.72 -3.16 8.22
CA ILE A 32 7.13 -2.76 6.93
C ILE A 32 5.62 -2.96 6.96
N SER A 33 4.88 -2.09 6.28
CA SER A 33 3.42 -2.07 6.23
C SER A 33 2.83 -2.82 5.03
N GLY A 34 3.68 -3.41 4.18
CA GLY A 34 3.20 -4.15 3.02
C GLY A 34 4.30 -5.00 2.39
N LEU A 35 3.86 -5.96 1.58
CA LEU A 35 4.69 -6.95 0.90
C LEU A 35 4.21 -7.11 -0.54
N PRO A 36 5.08 -6.88 -1.55
CA PRO A 36 4.78 -7.30 -2.91
C PRO A 36 4.64 -8.82 -2.98
N VAL A 37 3.60 -9.28 -3.66
CA VAL A 37 3.36 -10.69 -3.95
C VAL A 37 3.82 -10.96 -5.37
N VAL A 38 4.69 -11.92 -5.55
CA VAL A 38 5.28 -12.27 -6.84
C VAL A 38 5.03 -13.73 -7.20
N ASP A 39 5.13 -14.04 -8.47
CA ASP A 39 5.15 -15.41 -8.98
C ASP A 39 6.56 -16.02 -8.89
N GLU A 40 6.73 -17.24 -9.44
CA GLU A 40 8.00 -17.96 -9.48
C GLU A 40 9.07 -17.26 -10.35
N ALA A 41 8.65 -16.42 -11.30
CA ALA A 41 9.55 -15.64 -12.16
C ALA A 41 9.91 -14.28 -11.53
N GLY A 42 9.33 -13.92 -10.38
CA GLY A 42 9.53 -12.62 -9.72
C GLY A 42 8.62 -11.51 -10.24
N GLN A 43 7.63 -11.85 -11.08
CA GLN A 43 6.67 -10.89 -11.62
C GLN A 43 5.64 -10.50 -10.56
N LEU A 44 5.27 -9.22 -10.53
CA LEU A 44 4.31 -8.68 -9.57
C LEU A 44 2.90 -9.21 -9.83
N LEU A 45 2.33 -9.90 -8.85
CA LEU A 45 0.93 -10.35 -8.85
C LEU A 45 0.01 -9.39 -8.10
N GLY A 46 0.53 -8.73 -7.07
CA GLY A 46 -0.25 -7.85 -6.21
C GLY A 46 0.54 -7.35 -5.01
N ILE A 47 -0.15 -6.70 -4.09
CA ILE A 47 0.41 -6.26 -2.80
C ILE A 47 -0.51 -6.76 -1.68
N VAL A 48 0.07 -7.17 -0.56
CA VAL A 48 -0.63 -7.37 0.70
C VAL A 48 -0.13 -6.35 1.70
N THR A 49 -1.04 -5.65 2.36
CA THR A 49 -0.74 -4.59 3.32
C THR A 49 -1.17 -4.97 4.75
N ASP A 50 -0.71 -4.22 5.73
CA ASP A 50 -1.19 -4.31 7.12
C ASP A 50 -2.69 -4.00 7.21
N HIS A 51 -3.20 -3.09 6.36
CA HIS A 51 -4.62 -2.80 6.24
C HIS A 51 -5.44 -4.05 5.88
N ASP A 52 -4.96 -4.89 4.97
CA ASP A 52 -5.63 -6.13 4.55
C ASP A 52 -5.68 -7.13 5.72
N LEU A 53 -4.60 -7.23 6.50
CA LEU A 53 -4.56 -8.07 7.68
C LEU A 53 -5.50 -7.56 8.79
N ILE A 54 -5.60 -6.24 8.97
CA ILE A 54 -6.53 -5.62 9.92
C ILE A 54 -7.98 -5.84 9.45
N LYS A 55 -8.28 -5.57 8.18
CA LYS A 55 -9.60 -5.75 7.57
C LYS A 55 -10.08 -7.20 7.69
N ARG A 56 -9.17 -8.17 7.50
CA ARG A 56 -9.44 -9.60 7.68
C ARG A 56 -9.94 -9.95 9.09
N ASN A 57 -9.41 -9.31 10.11
CA ASN A 57 -9.73 -9.56 11.51
C ASN A 57 -10.79 -8.59 12.08
N ALA A 58 -11.29 -7.66 11.27
CA ALA A 58 -12.31 -6.73 11.69
C ALA A 58 -13.67 -7.43 11.87
N PRO A 59 -14.51 -6.97 12.81
CA PRO A 59 -15.87 -7.50 12.97
C PRO A 59 -16.68 -7.31 11.70
N VAL A 60 -17.23 -8.40 11.18
CA VAL A 60 -18.10 -8.36 9.99
C VAL A 60 -19.45 -7.78 10.41
N ARG A 61 -19.87 -6.70 9.74
CA ARG A 61 -21.18 -6.09 9.96
C ARG A 61 -22.15 -6.56 8.89
N GLU A 62 -23.21 -7.22 9.32
CA GLU A 62 -24.27 -7.66 8.41
C GLU A 62 -25.02 -6.44 7.84
N PRO A 63 -25.30 -6.42 6.51
CA PRO A 63 -26.12 -5.39 5.91
C PRO A 63 -27.58 -5.51 6.38
N ARG A 64 -28.31 -4.40 6.32
CA ARG A 64 -29.74 -4.40 6.61
C ARG A 64 -30.50 -4.96 5.41
N TYR A 65 -31.47 -5.82 5.71
CA TYR A 65 -32.32 -6.46 4.71
C TYR A 65 -33.76 -6.02 4.85
N PHE A 66 -34.46 -5.99 3.74
CA PHE A 66 -35.91 -5.84 3.68
C PHE A 66 -36.53 -7.17 3.19
N SER A 67 -37.49 -7.67 3.96
CA SER A 67 -38.19 -8.92 3.62
C SER A 67 -39.38 -8.60 2.69
N VAL A 68 -39.40 -9.24 1.52
CA VAL A 68 -40.53 -9.24 0.59
C VAL A 68 -41.07 -10.66 0.45
N LEU A 69 -42.28 -10.81 -0.06
CA LEU A 69 -42.96 -12.11 -0.20
C LEU A 69 -42.16 -13.17 -0.97
N SER A 70 -41.21 -12.73 -1.83
CA SER A 70 -40.37 -13.61 -2.67
C SER A 70 -38.92 -13.74 -2.20
N GLY A 71 -38.54 -13.16 -1.04
CA GLY A 71 -37.15 -13.22 -0.56
C GLY A 71 -36.70 -12.03 0.28
N VAL A 72 -35.39 -11.92 0.45
CA VAL A 72 -34.74 -10.89 1.26
C VAL A 72 -33.87 -10.03 0.32
N ILE A 73 -34.07 -8.72 0.33
CA ILE A 73 -33.35 -7.76 -0.52
C ILE A 73 -32.51 -6.86 0.39
N PRO A 74 -31.22 -6.63 0.10
CA PRO A 74 -30.42 -5.69 0.86
C PRO A 74 -30.94 -4.25 0.65
N LEU A 75 -31.09 -3.50 1.74
CA LEU A 75 -31.55 -2.10 1.69
C LEU A 75 -30.54 -1.17 1.01
N ASN A 76 -29.25 -1.52 1.07
CA ASN A 76 -28.17 -0.76 0.48
C ASN A 76 -27.20 -1.72 -0.22
N LEU A 77 -27.07 -1.54 -1.54
CA LEU A 77 -26.17 -2.37 -2.37
C LEU A 77 -24.69 -2.17 -2.03
N GLU A 78 -24.31 -0.97 -1.58
CA GLU A 78 -22.95 -0.67 -1.17
C GLU A 78 -22.60 -1.39 0.13
N GLU A 79 -23.51 -1.36 1.14
CA GLU A 79 -23.35 -2.14 2.38
C GLU A 79 -23.23 -3.64 2.10
N TYR A 80 -24.02 -4.15 1.14
CA TYR A 80 -23.98 -5.54 0.74
C TYR A 80 -22.65 -5.92 0.03
N ARG A 81 -22.13 -5.06 -0.83
CA ARG A 81 -20.82 -5.25 -1.48
C ARG A 81 -19.71 -5.29 -0.42
N ASN A 82 -19.70 -4.30 0.47
CA ASN A 82 -18.72 -4.21 1.56
C ASN A 82 -18.77 -5.45 2.47
N TYR A 83 -19.97 -5.95 2.77
CA TYR A 83 -20.16 -7.17 3.54
C TYR A 83 -19.57 -8.41 2.85
N ARG A 84 -19.82 -8.57 1.54
CA ARG A 84 -19.26 -9.66 0.75
C ARG A 84 -17.72 -9.60 0.70
N ASP A 85 -17.17 -8.42 0.53
CA ASP A 85 -15.71 -8.21 0.50
C ASP A 85 -15.09 -8.49 1.87
N GLN A 86 -15.75 -8.07 2.95
CA GLN A 86 -15.32 -8.43 4.31
C GLN A 86 -15.33 -9.93 4.54
N LEU A 87 -16.40 -10.63 4.14
CA LEU A 87 -16.47 -12.10 4.27
C LEU A 87 -15.32 -12.78 3.51
N ARG A 88 -15.04 -12.35 2.29
CA ARG A 88 -13.92 -12.87 1.49
C ARG A 88 -12.59 -12.68 2.22
N HIS A 89 -12.30 -11.50 2.74
CA HIS A 89 -11.09 -11.24 3.51
C HIS A 89 -11.00 -12.06 4.79
N THR A 90 -12.13 -12.20 5.53
CA THR A 90 -12.16 -12.98 6.77
C THR A 90 -11.82 -14.46 6.54
N MET A 91 -12.15 -15.00 5.35
CA MET A 91 -11.86 -16.38 4.97
C MET A 91 -10.47 -16.56 4.34
N ALA A 92 -9.73 -15.48 4.12
CA ALA A 92 -8.40 -15.53 3.53
C ALA A 92 -7.43 -16.40 4.37
N VAL A 93 -6.65 -17.24 3.71
CA VAL A 93 -5.66 -18.14 4.31
C VAL A 93 -4.25 -17.81 3.82
N THR A 94 -4.15 -17.35 2.58
CA THR A 94 -2.90 -17.06 1.88
C THR A 94 -2.88 -15.64 1.30
N ALA A 95 -1.73 -15.21 0.81
CA ALA A 95 -1.57 -13.93 0.11
C ALA A 95 -2.49 -13.84 -1.12
N ALA A 96 -2.68 -14.95 -1.85
CA ALA A 96 -3.56 -15.00 -3.02
C ALA A 96 -5.00 -14.57 -2.73
N ASP A 97 -5.47 -14.82 -1.51
CA ASP A 97 -6.84 -14.48 -1.11
C ASP A 97 -7.02 -12.99 -0.80
N LEU A 98 -5.91 -12.28 -0.57
CA LEU A 98 -5.90 -10.86 -0.16
C LEU A 98 -5.57 -9.91 -1.32
N ILE A 99 -4.77 -10.35 -2.31
CA ILE A 99 -4.36 -9.48 -3.41
C ILE A 99 -5.55 -9.10 -4.30
N GLU A 100 -5.54 -7.85 -4.76
CA GLU A 100 -6.45 -7.34 -5.77
C GLU A 100 -5.70 -7.16 -7.10
N PRO A 101 -6.35 -7.39 -8.26
CA PRO A 101 -5.74 -7.15 -9.56
C PRO A 101 -5.58 -5.66 -9.83
N GLY A 102 -4.57 -5.29 -10.65
CA GLY A 102 -4.38 -3.92 -11.10
C GLY A 102 -3.60 -3.04 -10.13
N VAL A 103 -2.64 -3.62 -9.44
CA VAL A 103 -1.74 -2.89 -8.52
C VAL A 103 -0.90 -1.85 -9.27
N LEU A 104 -0.86 -0.64 -8.73
CA LEU A 104 0.04 0.41 -9.21
C LEU A 104 1.48 0.00 -8.96
N SER A 105 2.31 0.12 -9.98
CA SER A 105 3.77 -0.07 -9.92
C SER A 105 4.47 1.04 -10.69
N ILE A 106 5.74 1.26 -10.39
CA ILE A 106 6.59 2.25 -11.06
C ILE A 106 7.87 1.59 -11.55
N THR A 107 8.63 2.28 -12.37
CA THR A 107 9.97 1.85 -12.82
C THR A 107 11.05 2.53 -11.99
N PRO A 108 12.30 2.02 -11.98
CA PRO A 108 13.42 2.70 -11.32
C PRO A 108 13.65 4.13 -11.81
N ASP A 109 13.32 4.42 -13.09
CA ASP A 109 13.49 5.74 -13.71
C ASP A 109 12.31 6.69 -13.52
N THR A 110 11.20 6.22 -12.89
CA THR A 110 10.04 7.07 -12.63
C THR A 110 10.44 8.32 -11.84
N PRO A 111 10.07 9.53 -12.31
CA PRO A 111 10.34 10.77 -11.60
C PRO A 111 9.76 10.73 -10.18
N LEU A 112 10.50 11.29 -9.23
CA LEU A 112 10.08 11.32 -7.83
C LEU A 112 8.74 12.03 -7.63
N GLU A 113 8.52 13.10 -8.36
CA GLU A 113 7.29 13.91 -8.33
C GLU A 113 6.07 13.05 -8.69
N GLU A 114 6.18 12.19 -9.69
CA GLU A 114 5.13 11.26 -10.10
C GLU A 114 4.85 10.21 -9.02
N ALA A 115 5.90 9.62 -8.43
CA ALA A 115 5.76 8.68 -7.33
C ALA A 115 5.11 9.34 -6.09
N MET A 116 5.45 10.59 -5.80
CA MET A 116 4.83 11.37 -4.72
C MET A 116 3.36 11.64 -5.00
N GLU A 117 2.99 12.03 -6.23
CA GLU A 117 1.61 12.27 -6.61
C GLU A 117 0.74 11.01 -6.43
N MET A 118 1.24 9.85 -6.87
CA MET A 118 0.55 8.56 -6.65
C MET A 118 0.34 8.26 -5.16
N MET A 119 1.28 8.64 -4.29
CA MET A 119 1.22 8.39 -2.85
C MET A 119 0.41 9.42 -2.06
N LEU A 120 -0.13 10.46 -2.71
CA LEU A 120 -1.13 11.35 -2.10
C LEU A 120 -2.45 10.63 -1.86
N ASP A 121 -2.77 9.58 -2.64
CA ASP A 121 -3.90 8.72 -2.35
C ASP A 121 -3.66 7.98 -1.01
N PRO A 122 -4.54 8.14 -0.01
CA PRO A 122 -4.40 7.47 1.29
C PRO A 122 -4.34 5.94 1.19
N LEU A 123 -4.90 5.34 0.15
CA LEU A 123 -4.91 3.90 -0.07
C LEU A 123 -3.58 3.38 -0.62
N VAL A 124 -2.76 4.25 -1.23
CA VAL A 124 -1.44 3.88 -1.74
C VAL A 124 -0.40 4.00 -0.63
N THR A 125 -0.06 2.90 0.00
CA THR A 125 0.93 2.84 1.10
C THR A 125 2.33 2.50 0.62
N MET A 126 2.45 1.83 -0.52
CA MET A 126 3.71 1.48 -1.17
C MET A 126 3.53 1.39 -2.69
N LEU A 127 4.61 1.62 -3.41
CA LEU A 127 4.72 1.44 -4.85
C LEU A 127 5.84 0.42 -5.13
N PRO A 128 5.53 -0.79 -5.62
CA PRO A 128 6.54 -1.69 -6.14
C PRO A 128 7.28 -1.06 -7.31
N VAL A 129 8.60 -1.21 -7.31
CA VAL A 129 9.48 -0.79 -8.40
C VAL A 129 9.78 -2.00 -9.24
N VAL A 130 9.39 -1.96 -10.51
CA VAL A 130 9.50 -3.09 -11.45
C VAL A 130 10.47 -2.73 -12.57
N GLU A 131 11.42 -3.61 -12.83
CA GLU A 131 12.38 -3.55 -13.94
C GLU A 131 12.44 -4.92 -14.60
N ASP A 132 12.39 -4.98 -15.93
CA ASP A 132 12.38 -6.24 -16.69
C ASP A 132 11.35 -7.27 -16.17
N GLU A 133 10.14 -6.78 -15.88
CA GLU A 133 9.00 -7.54 -15.33
C GLU A 133 9.21 -8.07 -13.89
N GLN A 134 10.32 -7.79 -13.24
CA GLN A 134 10.63 -8.25 -11.88
C GLN A 134 10.56 -7.12 -10.86
N VAL A 135 10.15 -7.45 -9.65
CA VAL A 135 10.16 -6.49 -8.52
C VAL A 135 11.58 -6.32 -8.01
N VAL A 136 12.18 -5.16 -8.26
CA VAL A 136 13.56 -4.84 -7.86
C VAL A 136 13.64 -4.01 -6.58
N GLY A 137 12.55 -3.34 -6.20
CA GLY A 137 12.51 -2.49 -5.01
C GLY A 137 11.09 -2.09 -4.64
N VAL A 138 10.98 -1.27 -3.60
CA VAL A 138 9.72 -0.63 -3.19
C VAL A 138 9.98 0.82 -2.79
N VAL A 139 9.06 1.71 -3.15
CA VAL A 139 8.97 3.07 -2.60
C VAL A 139 7.81 3.11 -1.61
N THR A 140 8.06 3.61 -0.41
CA THR A 140 7.08 3.74 0.67
C THR A 140 7.02 5.17 1.18
N ARG A 141 5.98 5.52 1.93
CA ARG A 141 5.88 6.82 2.60
C ARG A 141 7.10 7.11 3.51
N THR A 142 7.63 6.06 4.15
CA THR A 142 8.84 6.19 4.97
C THR A 142 10.06 6.62 4.16
N ASN A 143 10.19 6.15 2.90
CA ASN A 143 11.26 6.61 2.01
C ASN A 143 11.13 8.10 1.72
N LEU A 144 9.90 8.59 1.46
CA LEU A 144 9.64 10.01 1.22
C LEU A 144 9.90 10.87 2.47
N VAL A 145 9.46 10.42 3.65
CA VAL A 145 9.73 11.14 4.92
C VAL A 145 11.24 11.24 5.19
N ARG A 146 11.98 10.16 4.98
CA ARG A 146 13.46 10.18 5.10
C ARG A 146 14.12 11.12 4.09
N LEU A 147 13.55 11.25 2.91
CA LEU A 147 14.03 12.20 1.92
C LEU A 147 13.82 13.64 2.41
N VAL A 148 12.62 13.98 2.92
CA VAL A 148 12.32 15.29 3.48
C VAL A 148 13.29 15.62 4.62
N GLU A 149 13.49 14.71 5.57
CA GLU A 149 14.46 14.85 6.67
C GLU A 149 15.87 15.17 6.13
N ARG A 150 16.31 14.47 5.07
CA ARG A 150 17.63 14.70 4.48
C ARG A 150 17.74 16.05 3.78
N LEU A 151 16.69 16.47 3.07
CA LEU A 151 16.69 17.74 2.33
C LEU A 151 16.57 18.94 3.27
N GLU A 152 15.71 18.87 4.28
CA GLU A 152 15.50 19.95 5.23
C GLU A 152 16.57 20.00 6.33
N GLY A 153 17.07 18.83 6.76
CA GLY A 153 18.19 18.76 7.72
C GLY A 153 19.53 19.24 7.14
N ALA A 154 19.65 19.35 5.82
CA ALA A 154 20.81 19.94 5.14
C ALA A 154 20.69 21.48 4.98
N VAL A 155 19.53 22.05 5.29
CA VAL A 155 19.30 23.51 5.23
C VAL A 155 19.56 24.09 6.61
N ASP A 156 20.49 25.05 6.67
CA ASP A 156 20.84 25.81 7.88
C ASP A 156 19.58 26.49 8.47
N PRO A 157 19.22 26.26 9.75
CA PRO A 157 17.98 26.78 10.33
C PRO A 157 17.83 28.30 10.20
N GLU A 158 18.94 29.07 10.20
CA GLU A 158 18.93 30.52 9.98
C GLU A 158 18.44 30.93 8.57
N LYS A 159 18.58 30.05 7.57
CA LYS A 159 18.09 30.31 6.20
C LYS A 159 16.61 29.95 6.03
N GLN A 160 16.10 29.06 6.86
CA GLN A 160 14.69 28.67 6.82
C GLN A 160 13.77 29.76 7.40
N GLU A 161 14.15 30.42 8.50
CA GLU A 161 13.39 31.53 9.07
C GLU A 161 13.30 32.72 8.09
N ALA A 162 14.40 33.07 7.40
CA ALA A 162 14.42 34.12 6.39
C ALA A 162 13.52 33.82 5.17
N ALA A 163 13.44 32.57 4.74
CA ALA A 163 12.61 32.17 3.60
C ALA A 163 11.10 32.11 3.94
N VAL A 164 10.75 31.86 5.20
CA VAL A 164 9.36 31.89 5.69
C VAL A 164 8.88 33.33 5.85
N GLU A 165 9.70 34.24 6.36
CA GLU A 165 9.37 35.67 6.46
C GLU A 165 9.11 36.32 5.10
N ASP A 166 9.93 35.98 4.07
CA ASP A 166 9.77 36.52 2.70
C ASP A 166 8.46 36.01 2.03
N ARG A 167 8.01 34.80 2.36
CA ARG A 167 6.72 34.25 1.87
C ARG A 167 5.49 34.83 2.53
N LEU A 168 5.61 35.38 3.75
CA LEU A 168 4.50 35.99 4.47
C LEU A 168 4.29 37.47 4.15
N LEU A 169 5.27 38.08 3.46
CA LEU A 169 5.26 39.51 3.08
C LEU A 169 4.85 39.78 1.63
N THR A 170 4.51 38.72 0.87
CA THR A 170 4.03 38.83 -0.54
C THR A 170 2.62 38.29 -0.67
#